data_0905e728518bbff71201071e66e01cc1
#
_entry.id   0905e728518bbff71201071e66e01cc1
#
_cell.length_a   1.000
_cell.length_b   1.000
_cell.length_c   1.000
_cell.angle_alpha   90.00
_cell.angle_beta   90.00
_cell.angle_gamma   90.00
#
_symmetry.space_group_name_H-M   'P 1'
#
loop_
_entity.id
_entity.type
_entity.pdbx_description
1 polymer ?
#
loop_
_entity_poly.entity_id
_entity_poly.type
_entity_poly.pdbx_seq_one_letter_code
_entity_poly.pdbx_strand_id
1 'polypeptide(L)'
;MSQELRVLIIEDDPDVRLGCEQAMMLADLPVEGVGSAEEGLARVKAGFPGIVVTDMRLPRADGMEVLRRCQAMDPDLPVIIITGHGDVTLAVEAMRSGAYDFIQKPFAPDLLVDVVRRALDKRALTLEVLDLRRRLAQRDGIESKLIGRSPQMARVRQLIGDVAATRVDVLVRGETGTGKELVAQCLHELSPRRDGPFVALNCGGLPDNLLDSELFGHEAGAFTGAQKRRIGKI
;
A
#
# COMPACT_ATOMS: atom_id res chain seq x y z
N MET A 1 -4.17 -3.25 12.60
CA MET A 1 -3.54 -4.59 12.62
C MET A 1 -2.13 -4.40 12.12
N SER A 2 -1.11 -4.64 12.94
CA SER A 2 0.29 -4.63 12.49
C SER A 2 0.43 -5.73 11.44
N GLN A 3 0.82 -5.39 10.22
CA GLN A 3 1.16 -6.40 9.21
C GLN A 3 2.41 -7.12 9.71
N GLU A 4 2.35 -8.44 9.76
CA GLU A 4 3.50 -9.27 10.10
C GLU A 4 4.59 -9.06 9.05
N LEU A 5 5.78 -8.66 9.50
CA LEU A 5 6.92 -8.43 8.62
C LEU A 5 7.48 -9.76 8.14
N ARG A 6 7.89 -9.82 6.88
CA ARG A 6 8.40 -11.05 6.27
C ARG A 6 9.70 -10.83 5.49
N VAL A 7 10.43 -11.91 5.28
CA VAL A 7 11.65 -11.96 4.50
C VAL A 7 11.35 -12.59 3.15
N LEU A 8 11.64 -11.89 2.05
CA LEU A 8 11.60 -12.46 0.71
C LEU A 8 13.01 -12.81 0.27
N ILE A 9 13.28 -14.09 0.04
CA ILE A 9 14.57 -14.58 -0.43
C ILE A 9 14.49 -14.89 -1.92
N ILE A 10 15.42 -14.34 -2.70
CA ILE A 10 15.55 -14.57 -4.14
C ILE A 10 16.91 -15.25 -4.38
N GLU A 11 16.89 -16.56 -4.61
CA GLU A 11 18.08 -17.39 -4.77
C GLU A 11 17.76 -18.52 -5.76
N ASP A 12 18.51 -18.69 -6.81
CA ASP A 12 18.24 -19.70 -7.84
C ASP A 12 18.69 -21.10 -7.41
N ASP A 13 19.77 -21.19 -6.64
CA ASP A 13 20.21 -22.47 -6.08
C ASP A 13 19.22 -22.96 -5.01
N PRO A 14 18.55 -24.11 -5.23
CA PRO A 14 17.51 -24.60 -4.31
C PRO A 14 18.07 -24.99 -2.95
N ASP A 15 19.33 -25.48 -2.88
CA ASP A 15 19.93 -25.92 -1.61
C ASP A 15 20.34 -24.71 -0.76
N VAL A 16 20.89 -23.67 -1.38
CA VAL A 16 21.21 -22.41 -0.70
C VAL A 16 19.94 -21.70 -0.25
N ARG A 17 18.92 -21.64 -1.11
CA ARG A 17 17.62 -21.06 -0.78
C ARG A 17 16.99 -21.76 0.42
N LEU A 18 16.94 -23.10 0.39
CA LEU A 18 16.40 -23.89 1.49
C LEU A 18 17.18 -23.66 2.80
N GLY A 19 18.50 -23.60 2.74
CA GLY A 19 19.33 -23.30 3.91
C GLY A 19 19.02 -21.91 4.51
N CYS A 20 18.84 -20.88 3.68
CA CYS A 20 18.45 -19.55 4.12
C CYS A 20 17.03 -19.54 4.72
N GLU A 21 16.08 -20.22 4.08
CA GLU A 21 14.70 -20.35 4.62
C GLU A 21 14.68 -21.04 5.97
N GLN A 22 15.43 -22.15 6.13
CA GLN A 22 15.55 -22.87 7.40
C GLN A 22 16.15 -21.99 8.50
N ALA A 23 17.18 -21.20 8.19
CA ALA A 23 17.76 -20.25 9.14
C ALA A 23 16.73 -19.21 9.63
N MET A 24 15.91 -18.68 8.73
CA MET A 24 14.83 -17.74 9.09
C MET A 24 13.76 -18.43 9.94
N MET A 25 13.31 -19.63 9.55
CA MET A 25 12.30 -20.38 10.30
C MET A 25 12.77 -20.72 11.72
N LEU A 26 14.01 -21.12 11.89
CA LEU A 26 14.61 -21.41 13.22
C LEU A 26 14.72 -20.14 14.08
N ALA A 27 14.75 -18.97 13.47
CA ALA A 27 14.78 -17.69 14.14
C ALA A 27 13.37 -17.07 14.36
N ASP A 28 12.29 -17.82 14.08
CA ASP A 28 10.89 -17.39 14.13
C ASP A 28 10.59 -16.19 13.22
N LEU A 29 11.25 -16.11 12.06
CA LEU A 29 11.04 -15.06 11.05
C LEU A 29 10.21 -15.60 9.89
N PRO A 30 9.04 -14.97 9.57
CA PRO A 30 8.26 -15.34 8.40
C PRO A 30 9.07 -15.15 7.13
N VAL A 31 9.19 -16.21 6.32
CA VAL A 31 10.03 -16.23 5.13
C VAL A 31 9.30 -16.83 3.94
N GLU A 32 9.60 -16.31 2.76
CA GLU A 32 9.18 -16.84 1.46
C GLU A 32 10.39 -16.83 0.52
N GLY A 33 10.74 -18.00 -0.04
CA GLY A 33 11.82 -18.13 -1.01
C GLY A 33 11.30 -18.30 -2.43
N VAL A 34 11.99 -17.70 -3.40
CA VAL A 34 11.70 -17.82 -4.83
C VAL A 34 12.98 -18.04 -5.62
N GLY A 35 12.87 -18.72 -6.78
CA GLY A 35 14.00 -19.12 -7.61
C GLY A 35 14.43 -18.10 -8.67
N SER A 36 13.72 -16.97 -8.82
CA SER A 36 14.05 -16.00 -9.86
C SER A 36 13.74 -14.55 -9.44
N ALA A 37 14.45 -13.60 -10.06
CA ALA A 37 14.21 -12.18 -9.86
C ALA A 37 12.79 -11.77 -10.26
N GLU A 38 12.26 -12.32 -11.35
CA GLU A 38 10.93 -12.03 -11.86
C GLU A 38 9.85 -12.42 -10.85
N GLU A 39 9.97 -13.63 -10.27
CA GLU A 39 9.05 -14.09 -9.23
C GLU A 39 9.13 -13.24 -7.97
N GLY A 40 10.34 -12.86 -7.55
CA GLY A 40 10.57 -11.99 -6.40
C GLY A 40 9.96 -10.61 -6.60
N LEU A 41 10.28 -9.96 -7.71
CA LEU A 41 9.77 -8.63 -8.02
C LEU A 41 8.25 -8.58 -8.20
N ALA A 42 7.62 -9.67 -8.65
CA ALA A 42 6.15 -9.76 -8.72
C ALA A 42 5.46 -9.70 -7.34
N ARG A 43 6.18 -10.07 -6.26
CA ARG A 43 5.69 -10.06 -4.88
C ARG A 43 5.94 -8.74 -4.15
N VAL A 44 6.86 -7.93 -4.65
CA VAL A 44 7.21 -6.62 -4.08
C VAL A 44 6.29 -5.54 -4.64
N LYS A 45 5.74 -4.73 -3.74
CA LYS A 45 4.92 -3.54 -4.07
C LYS A 45 5.31 -2.40 -3.15
N ALA A 46 4.94 -1.17 -3.50
CA ALA A 46 5.13 -0.02 -2.62
C ALA A 46 4.50 -0.29 -1.24
N GLY A 47 5.27 -0.06 -0.18
CA GLY A 47 4.86 -0.40 1.19
C GLY A 47 4.91 -1.90 1.52
N PHE A 48 5.72 -2.69 0.80
CA PHE A 48 5.93 -4.11 1.10
C PHE A 48 6.26 -4.33 2.58
N PRO A 49 5.51 -5.17 3.32
CA PRO A 49 5.71 -5.37 4.75
C PRO A 49 6.85 -6.37 4.98
N GLY A 50 8.09 -5.96 4.74
CA GLY A 50 9.24 -6.85 4.88
C GLY A 50 10.49 -6.32 4.23
N ILE A 51 11.43 -7.21 4.00
CA ILE A 51 12.72 -6.96 3.36
C ILE A 51 12.96 -7.95 2.22
N VAL A 52 13.92 -7.65 1.36
CA VAL A 52 14.37 -8.54 0.28
C VAL A 52 15.79 -8.97 0.55
N VAL A 53 16.06 -10.26 0.43
CA VAL A 53 17.41 -10.86 0.38
C VAL A 53 17.57 -11.44 -1.01
N THR A 54 18.60 -11.06 -1.75
CA THR A 54 18.79 -11.54 -3.13
C THR A 54 20.23 -11.98 -3.36
N ASP A 55 20.39 -13.07 -4.10
CA ASP A 55 21.71 -13.39 -4.64
C ASP A 55 22.13 -12.35 -5.67
N MET A 56 23.44 -12.10 -5.76
CA MET A 56 24.02 -11.21 -6.75
C MET A 56 23.88 -11.80 -8.17
N ARG A 57 24.04 -13.11 -8.31
CA ARG A 57 24.04 -13.82 -9.59
C ARG A 57 22.79 -14.66 -9.76
N LEU A 58 21.80 -14.12 -10.45
CA LEU A 58 20.56 -14.83 -10.80
C LEU A 58 20.51 -15.13 -12.30
N PRO A 59 19.78 -16.20 -12.73
CA PRO A 59 19.65 -16.57 -14.14
C PRO A 59 18.98 -15.52 -14.94
N ARG A 60 19.10 -14.65 -15.58
CA ARG A 60 18.36 -13.65 -16.39
C ARG A 60 18.42 -12.22 -15.87
N ALA A 61 18.53 -12.02 -14.56
CA ALA A 61 18.68 -10.70 -13.95
C ALA A 61 19.72 -10.79 -12.83
N ASP A 62 20.50 -9.75 -12.58
CA ASP A 62 21.42 -9.71 -11.46
C ASP A 62 20.77 -9.09 -10.22
N GLY A 63 21.37 -9.31 -9.05
CA GLY A 63 20.90 -8.74 -7.79
C GLY A 63 20.90 -7.22 -7.78
N MET A 64 21.75 -6.57 -8.60
CA MET A 64 21.75 -5.12 -8.78
C MET A 64 20.48 -4.63 -9.51
N GLU A 65 19.96 -5.41 -10.45
CA GLU A 65 18.69 -5.11 -11.11
C GLU A 65 17.52 -5.23 -10.13
N VAL A 66 17.53 -6.29 -9.28
CA VAL A 66 16.55 -6.44 -8.19
C VAL A 66 16.60 -5.23 -7.26
N LEU A 67 17.78 -4.84 -6.80
CA LEU A 67 17.99 -3.66 -5.94
C LEU A 67 17.39 -2.40 -6.58
N ARG A 68 17.77 -2.09 -7.82
CA ARG A 68 17.29 -0.89 -8.54
C ARG A 68 15.77 -0.86 -8.67
N ARG A 69 15.15 -1.99 -9.01
CA ARG A 69 13.68 -2.09 -9.14
C ARG A 69 12.98 -1.97 -7.79
N CYS A 70 13.50 -2.60 -6.74
CA CYS A 70 12.96 -2.45 -5.39
C CYS A 70 13.00 -0.99 -4.93
N GLN A 71 14.11 -0.29 -5.14
CA GLN A 71 14.27 1.12 -4.76
C GLN A 71 13.41 2.07 -5.59
N ALA A 72 13.20 1.76 -6.89
CA ALA A 72 12.28 2.54 -7.73
C ALA A 72 10.82 2.41 -7.26
N MET A 73 10.43 1.26 -6.69
CA MET A 73 9.09 1.04 -6.13
C MET A 73 8.95 1.59 -4.71
N ASP A 74 9.96 1.44 -3.89
CA ASP A 74 9.99 1.85 -2.48
C ASP A 74 11.44 2.12 -2.06
N PRO A 75 11.90 3.38 -2.04
CA PRO A 75 13.27 3.75 -1.69
C PRO A 75 13.70 3.34 -0.27
N ASP A 76 12.73 3.13 0.62
CA ASP A 76 12.95 2.73 2.01
C ASP A 76 12.85 1.21 2.22
N LEU A 77 12.70 0.41 1.15
CA LEU A 77 12.68 -1.04 1.25
C LEU A 77 14.10 -1.59 1.45
N PRO A 78 14.43 -2.24 2.57
CA PRO A 78 15.74 -2.83 2.76
C PRO A 78 15.98 -4.00 1.79
N VAL A 79 17.07 -3.94 1.05
CA VAL A 79 17.55 -5.02 0.18
C VAL A 79 18.92 -5.44 0.65
N ILE A 80 19.08 -6.73 0.99
CA ILE A 80 20.35 -7.36 1.37
C ILE A 80 20.81 -8.18 0.18
N ILE A 81 22.10 -8.04 -0.19
CA ILE A 81 22.67 -8.77 -1.31
C ILE A 81 23.61 -9.87 -0.80
N ILE A 82 23.39 -11.09 -1.26
CA ILE A 82 24.32 -12.21 -1.04
C ILE A 82 25.25 -12.30 -2.25
N THR A 83 26.56 -12.40 -2.01
CA THR A 83 27.58 -12.35 -3.08
C THR A 83 28.57 -13.50 -2.93
N GLY A 84 29.08 -14.00 -4.06
CA GLY A 84 30.14 -15.02 -4.09
C GLY A 84 31.54 -14.47 -3.78
N HIS A 85 32.51 -15.35 -3.77
CA HIS A 85 33.90 -15.00 -3.54
C HIS A 85 34.47 -14.09 -4.66
N GLY A 86 35.12 -12.99 -4.28
CA GLY A 86 35.84 -12.10 -5.22
C GLY A 86 35.07 -10.87 -5.69
N ASP A 87 33.81 -10.72 -5.31
CA ASP A 87 32.91 -9.64 -5.80
C ASP A 87 32.92 -8.38 -4.89
N VAL A 88 34.07 -8.06 -4.25
CA VAL A 88 34.19 -6.88 -3.35
C VAL A 88 33.82 -5.59 -4.08
N THR A 89 34.19 -5.44 -5.34
CA THR A 89 33.87 -4.26 -6.14
C THR A 89 32.34 -4.13 -6.33
N LEU A 90 31.66 -5.24 -6.60
CA LEU A 90 30.21 -5.28 -6.74
C LEU A 90 29.50 -5.04 -5.41
N ALA A 91 30.05 -5.53 -4.30
CA ALA A 91 29.53 -5.24 -2.96
C ALA A 91 29.58 -3.73 -2.65
N VAL A 92 30.70 -3.07 -2.96
CA VAL A 92 30.84 -1.61 -2.80
C VAL A 92 29.88 -0.86 -3.71
N GLU A 93 29.67 -1.30 -4.95
CA GLU A 93 28.72 -0.73 -5.88
C GLU A 93 27.28 -0.88 -5.37
N ALA A 94 26.94 -2.06 -4.84
CA ALA A 94 25.64 -2.33 -4.24
C ALA A 94 25.34 -1.38 -3.07
N MET A 95 26.31 -1.19 -2.16
CA MET A 95 26.15 -0.26 -1.05
C MET A 95 26.00 1.20 -1.51
N ARG A 96 26.77 1.62 -2.53
CA ARG A 96 26.61 2.96 -3.13
C ARG A 96 25.28 3.12 -3.84
N SER A 97 24.74 2.05 -4.37
CA SER A 97 23.43 2.01 -5.03
C SER A 97 22.27 1.85 -4.04
N GLY A 98 22.54 1.86 -2.73
CA GLY A 98 21.54 1.89 -1.66
C GLY A 98 21.11 0.51 -1.13
N ALA A 99 21.88 -0.55 -1.35
CA ALA A 99 21.66 -1.80 -0.62
C ALA A 99 21.74 -1.54 0.89
N TYR A 100 20.93 -2.25 1.65
CA TYR A 100 20.93 -2.16 3.11
C TYR A 100 22.21 -2.76 3.70
N ASP A 101 22.60 -3.94 3.19
CA ASP A 101 23.84 -4.63 3.58
C ASP A 101 24.19 -5.65 2.48
N PHE A 102 25.39 -6.25 2.59
CA PHE A 102 25.80 -7.38 1.76
C PHE A 102 26.40 -8.49 2.61
N ILE A 103 26.26 -9.74 2.18
CA ILE A 103 26.79 -10.92 2.87
C ILE A 103 27.59 -11.76 1.85
N GLN A 104 28.84 -12.08 2.19
CA GLN A 104 29.70 -12.87 1.32
C GLN A 104 29.55 -14.37 1.59
N LYS A 105 29.34 -15.17 0.54
CA LYS A 105 29.35 -16.63 0.60
C LYS A 105 30.78 -17.17 0.72
N PRO A 106 31.09 -18.20 1.54
CA PRO A 106 30.18 -18.84 2.47
C PRO A 106 29.98 -18.03 3.75
N PHE A 107 28.79 -18.06 4.33
CA PHE A 107 28.45 -17.35 5.56
C PHE A 107 27.80 -18.28 6.60
N ALA A 108 27.94 -17.93 7.87
CA ALA A 108 27.24 -18.60 8.95
C ALA A 108 25.75 -18.19 8.93
N PRO A 109 24.80 -19.14 9.16
CA PRO A 109 23.36 -18.81 9.24
C PRO A 109 23.03 -17.68 10.22
N ASP A 110 23.71 -17.65 11.37
CA ASP A 110 23.51 -16.62 12.40
C ASP A 110 23.84 -15.21 11.88
N LEU A 111 24.85 -15.06 11.03
CA LEU A 111 25.17 -13.76 10.41
C LEU A 111 24.01 -13.25 9.55
N LEU A 112 23.42 -14.14 8.74
CA LEU A 112 22.27 -13.79 7.91
C LEU A 112 21.08 -13.36 8.78
N VAL A 113 20.78 -14.13 9.84
CA VAL A 113 19.70 -13.83 10.78
C VAL A 113 19.90 -12.47 11.44
N ASP A 114 21.10 -12.15 11.90
CA ASP A 114 21.41 -10.87 12.56
C ASP A 114 21.23 -9.67 11.62
N VAL A 115 21.69 -9.79 10.38
CA VAL A 115 21.53 -8.72 9.36
C VAL A 115 20.05 -8.53 9.02
N VAL A 116 19.31 -9.64 8.84
CA VAL A 116 17.89 -9.65 8.53
C VAL A 116 17.08 -9.01 9.66
N ARG A 117 17.35 -9.34 10.93
CA ARG A 117 16.66 -8.74 12.08
C ARG A 117 16.82 -7.22 12.11
N ARG A 118 18.06 -6.73 11.97
CA ARG A 118 18.34 -5.29 11.92
C ARG A 118 17.61 -4.59 10.75
N ALA A 119 17.53 -5.25 9.59
CA ALA A 119 16.81 -4.74 8.45
C ALA A 119 15.29 -4.69 8.67
N LEU A 120 14.71 -5.73 9.30
CA LEU A 120 13.31 -5.77 9.68
C LEU A 120 12.95 -4.70 10.71
N ASP A 121 13.79 -4.48 11.73
CA ASP A 121 13.60 -3.43 12.73
C ASP A 121 13.58 -2.04 12.07
N LYS A 122 14.52 -1.77 11.17
CA LYS A 122 14.51 -0.53 10.38
C LYS A 122 13.23 -0.40 9.57
N ARG A 123 12.80 -1.48 8.91
CA ARG A 123 11.58 -1.49 8.09
C ARG A 123 10.33 -1.23 8.92
N ALA A 124 10.21 -1.85 10.09
CA ALA A 124 9.13 -1.63 11.05
C ALA A 124 8.98 -0.15 11.38
N LEU A 125 10.06 0.50 11.78
CA LEU A 125 10.09 1.93 12.12
C LEU A 125 9.70 2.80 10.91
N THR A 126 10.20 2.48 9.73
CA THR A 126 9.87 3.22 8.49
C THR A 126 8.37 3.15 8.20
N LEU A 127 7.79 1.95 8.25
CA LEU A 127 6.35 1.76 8.01
C LEU A 127 5.49 2.46 9.07
N GLU A 128 5.91 2.45 10.32
CA GLU A 128 5.23 3.17 11.40
C GLU A 128 5.25 4.69 11.16
N VAL A 129 6.40 5.27 10.81
CA VAL A 129 6.51 6.70 10.47
C VAL A 129 5.64 7.07 9.28
N LEU A 130 5.58 6.23 8.24
CA LEU A 130 4.71 6.46 7.08
C LEU A 130 3.23 6.42 7.46
N ASP A 131 2.83 5.48 8.32
CA ASP A 131 1.46 5.39 8.81
C ASP A 131 1.07 6.61 9.66
N LEU A 132 1.95 7.02 10.58
CA LEU A 132 1.74 8.21 11.39
C LEU A 132 1.63 9.49 10.54
N ARG A 133 2.50 9.66 9.54
CA ARG A 133 2.43 10.80 8.60
C ARG A 133 1.12 10.78 7.81
N ARG A 134 0.67 9.61 7.35
CA ARG A 134 -0.60 9.46 6.63
C ARG A 134 -1.78 9.83 7.52
N ARG A 135 -1.80 9.38 8.77
CA ARG A 135 -2.85 9.74 9.76
C ARG A 135 -2.87 11.23 10.07
N LEU A 136 -1.70 11.88 10.19
CA LEU A 136 -1.61 13.33 10.39
C LEU A 136 -2.14 14.10 9.17
N ALA A 137 -1.71 13.76 7.97
CA ALA A 137 -2.19 14.40 6.73
C ALA A 137 -3.71 14.24 6.55
N GLN A 138 -4.27 13.08 6.94
CA GLN A 138 -5.73 12.87 6.93
C GLN A 138 -6.44 13.77 7.96
N ARG A 139 -5.87 13.95 9.16
CA ARG A 139 -6.42 14.85 10.19
C ARG A 139 -6.46 16.31 9.71
N ASP A 140 -5.37 16.81 9.18
CA ASP A 140 -5.29 18.19 8.71
C ASP A 140 -6.30 18.46 7.59
N GLY A 141 -6.52 17.52 6.67
CA GLY A 141 -7.51 17.63 5.60
C GLY A 141 -8.96 17.65 6.10
N ILE A 142 -9.31 16.84 7.10
CA ILE A 142 -10.65 16.78 7.69
C ILE A 142 -10.90 17.98 8.61
N GLU A 143 -9.92 18.37 9.42
CA GLU A 143 -10.05 19.46 10.40
C GLU A 143 -10.26 20.82 9.75
N SER A 144 -9.72 21.03 8.56
CA SER A 144 -9.95 22.27 7.78
C SER A 144 -11.37 22.36 7.23
N LYS A 145 -12.03 21.23 6.94
CA LYS A 145 -13.38 21.16 6.35
C LYS A 145 -14.47 20.99 7.41
N LEU A 146 -14.27 20.08 8.35
CA LEU A 146 -15.21 19.83 9.45
C LEU A 146 -14.76 20.58 10.70
N ILE A 147 -15.12 21.89 10.73
CA ILE A 147 -14.75 22.79 11.80
C ILE A 147 -15.51 22.45 13.08
N GLY A 148 -14.82 22.41 14.22
CA GLY A 148 -15.41 22.21 15.54
C GLY A 148 -14.42 21.61 16.53
N ARG A 149 -14.45 22.09 17.79
CA ARG A 149 -13.57 21.65 18.88
C ARG A 149 -14.25 20.73 19.90
N SER A 150 -15.52 20.38 19.68
CA SER A 150 -16.23 19.49 20.60
C SER A 150 -15.73 18.06 20.53
N PRO A 151 -15.81 17.29 21.63
CA PRO A 151 -15.46 15.86 21.62
C PRO A 151 -16.27 15.05 20.59
N GLN A 152 -17.53 15.45 20.35
CA GLN A 152 -18.40 14.84 19.35
C GLN A 152 -17.86 15.04 17.94
N MET A 153 -17.40 16.25 17.59
CA MET A 153 -16.77 16.51 16.28
C MET A 153 -15.46 15.77 16.09
N ALA A 154 -14.65 15.65 17.15
CA ALA A 154 -13.44 14.84 17.11
C ALA A 154 -13.77 13.37 16.81
N ARG A 155 -14.83 12.82 17.43
CA ARG A 155 -15.30 11.45 17.18
C ARG A 155 -15.84 11.27 15.76
N VAL A 156 -16.57 12.24 15.22
CA VAL A 156 -17.07 12.23 13.83
C VAL A 156 -15.88 12.19 12.86
N ARG A 157 -14.87 13.04 13.04
CA ARG A 157 -13.66 13.05 12.20
C ARG A 157 -12.92 11.71 12.25
N GLN A 158 -12.81 11.12 13.44
CA GLN A 158 -12.17 9.81 13.59
C GLN A 158 -12.95 8.73 12.83
N LEU A 159 -14.29 8.67 12.99
CA LEU A 159 -15.13 7.71 12.29
C LEU A 159 -15.04 7.86 10.77
N ILE A 160 -14.97 9.09 10.24
CA ILE A 160 -14.79 9.34 8.82
C ILE A 160 -13.45 8.73 8.35
N GLY A 161 -12.35 8.93 9.08
CA GLY A 161 -11.04 8.36 8.76
C GLY A 161 -11.05 6.83 8.75
N ASP A 162 -11.69 6.23 9.76
CA ASP A 162 -11.77 4.77 9.90
C ASP A 162 -12.62 4.11 8.79
N VAL A 163 -13.72 4.75 8.41
CA VAL A 163 -14.70 4.22 7.43
C VAL A 163 -14.26 4.49 6.00
N ALA A 164 -13.60 5.61 5.72
CA ALA A 164 -13.22 6.02 4.36
C ALA A 164 -12.33 4.98 3.64
N ALA A 165 -11.50 4.25 4.38
CA ALA A 165 -10.63 3.20 3.84
C ALA A 165 -11.39 1.91 3.48
N THR A 166 -12.66 1.79 3.87
CA THR A 166 -13.49 0.59 3.69
C THR A 166 -14.40 0.71 2.46
N ARG A 167 -15.09 -0.40 2.11
CA ARG A 167 -16.09 -0.44 1.01
C ARG A 167 -17.53 -0.57 1.55
N VAL A 168 -17.79 -0.05 2.73
CA VAL A 168 -19.12 -0.13 3.34
C VAL A 168 -20.00 1.03 2.90
N ASP A 169 -21.32 0.80 2.90
CA ASP A 169 -22.30 1.85 2.70
C ASP A 169 -22.42 2.70 3.96
N VAL A 170 -22.50 4.03 3.80
CA VAL A 170 -22.54 4.97 4.92
C VAL A 170 -23.82 5.77 4.90
N LEU A 171 -24.60 5.69 5.99
CA LEU A 171 -25.78 6.53 6.21
C LEU A 171 -25.43 7.67 7.17
N VAL A 172 -25.45 8.91 6.67
CA VAL A 172 -25.23 10.13 7.45
C VAL A 172 -26.58 10.75 7.85
N ARG A 173 -26.87 10.80 9.15
CA ARG A 173 -28.11 11.38 9.69
C ARG A 173 -27.83 12.70 10.41
N GLY A 174 -28.75 13.65 10.29
CA GLY A 174 -28.68 14.95 10.96
C GLY A 174 -29.71 15.93 10.40
N GLU A 175 -29.95 17.00 11.11
CA GLU A 175 -30.84 18.08 10.69
C GLU A 175 -30.36 18.81 9.42
N THR A 176 -31.23 19.58 8.79
CA THR A 176 -30.83 20.39 7.62
C THR A 176 -29.77 21.42 8.05
N GLY A 177 -28.74 21.61 7.25
CA GLY A 177 -27.66 22.56 7.54
C GLY A 177 -26.54 22.05 8.44
N THR A 178 -26.59 20.80 8.96
CA THR A 178 -25.57 20.24 9.86
C THR A 178 -24.28 19.79 9.17
N GLY A 179 -24.15 19.95 7.84
CA GLY A 179 -22.95 19.61 7.09
C GLY A 179 -22.83 18.15 6.63
N LYS A 180 -23.97 17.44 6.47
CA LYS A 180 -23.97 16.04 5.97
C LYS A 180 -23.26 15.86 4.63
N GLU A 181 -23.42 16.83 3.72
CA GLU A 181 -22.72 16.83 2.43
C GLU A 181 -21.19 16.94 2.57
N LEU A 182 -20.72 17.78 3.50
CA LEU A 182 -19.30 17.89 3.81
C LEU A 182 -18.73 16.57 4.36
N VAL A 183 -19.51 15.85 5.17
CA VAL A 183 -19.12 14.50 5.64
C VAL A 183 -18.98 13.54 4.46
N ALA A 184 -19.92 13.54 3.52
CA ALA A 184 -19.87 12.68 2.33
C ALA A 184 -18.68 13.02 1.43
N GLN A 185 -18.37 14.32 1.24
CA GLN A 185 -17.20 14.78 0.51
C GLN A 185 -15.90 14.34 1.19
N CYS A 186 -15.78 14.49 2.51
CA CYS A 186 -14.64 14.04 3.28
C CYS A 186 -14.42 12.50 3.16
N LEU A 187 -15.52 11.72 3.22
CA LEU A 187 -15.43 10.26 3.02
C LEU A 187 -14.92 9.91 1.63
N HIS A 188 -15.37 10.62 0.59
CA HIS A 188 -14.89 10.40 -0.77
C HIS A 188 -13.41 10.75 -0.92
N GLU A 189 -12.98 11.93 -0.47
CA GLU A 189 -11.61 12.42 -0.60
C GLU A 189 -10.57 11.58 0.17
N LEU A 190 -10.99 10.95 1.27
CA LEU A 190 -10.15 10.07 2.07
C LEU A 190 -10.21 8.60 1.61
N SER A 191 -11.11 8.28 0.70
CA SER A 191 -11.28 6.91 0.21
C SER A 191 -10.24 6.56 -0.87
N PRO A 192 -10.02 5.26 -1.15
CA PRO A 192 -9.26 4.82 -2.32
C PRO A 192 -9.85 5.29 -3.67
N ARG A 193 -11.08 5.84 -3.67
CA ARG A 193 -11.79 6.34 -4.85
C ARG A 193 -11.68 7.86 -5.02
N ARG A 194 -10.86 8.55 -4.25
CA ARG A 194 -10.68 10.01 -4.26
C ARG A 194 -10.39 10.61 -5.64
N ASP A 195 -9.72 9.85 -6.50
CA ASP A 195 -9.35 10.27 -7.85
C ASP A 195 -10.49 10.06 -8.86
N GLY A 196 -11.60 9.41 -8.43
CA GLY A 196 -12.81 9.22 -9.22
C GLY A 196 -13.81 10.38 -9.05
N PRO A 197 -14.88 10.42 -9.84
CA PRO A 197 -15.91 11.47 -9.75
C PRO A 197 -16.71 11.33 -8.46
N PHE A 198 -16.96 12.46 -7.78
CA PHE A 198 -17.95 12.56 -6.71
C PHE A 198 -19.32 12.94 -7.32
N VAL A 199 -20.23 11.99 -7.36
CA VAL A 199 -21.56 12.20 -7.95
C VAL A 199 -22.59 12.46 -6.84
N ALA A 200 -23.01 13.70 -6.68
CA ALA A 200 -24.06 14.08 -5.76
C ALA A 200 -25.44 14.06 -6.44
N LEU A 201 -26.44 13.46 -5.79
CA LEU A 201 -27.82 13.44 -6.25
C LEU A 201 -28.76 13.89 -5.12
N ASN A 202 -29.56 14.92 -5.38
CA ASN A 202 -30.59 15.38 -4.44
C ASN A 202 -31.93 14.69 -4.77
N CYS A 203 -32.19 13.56 -4.11
CA CYS A 203 -33.41 12.79 -4.32
C CYS A 203 -34.69 13.50 -3.80
N GLY A 204 -34.54 14.38 -2.78
CA GLY A 204 -35.71 15.07 -2.18
C GLY A 204 -36.33 16.19 -3.06
N GLY A 205 -35.60 16.62 -4.09
CA GLY A 205 -36.07 17.66 -5.02
C GLY A 205 -36.56 17.14 -6.38
N LEU A 206 -36.49 15.82 -6.61
CA LEU A 206 -36.86 15.21 -7.89
C LEU A 206 -38.19 14.48 -7.77
N PRO A 207 -39.12 14.66 -8.73
CA PRO A 207 -40.26 13.77 -8.88
C PRO A 207 -39.81 12.32 -9.12
N ASP A 208 -40.60 11.34 -8.61
CA ASP A 208 -40.25 9.92 -8.66
C ASP A 208 -39.92 9.43 -10.10
N ASN A 209 -40.67 9.90 -11.08
CA ASN A 209 -40.45 9.56 -12.50
C ASN A 209 -39.16 10.13 -13.10
N LEU A 210 -38.54 11.13 -12.49
CA LEU A 210 -37.30 11.71 -12.94
C LEU A 210 -36.10 11.11 -12.19
N LEU A 211 -36.31 10.53 -11.01
CA LEU A 211 -35.22 9.92 -10.22
C LEU A 211 -34.56 8.76 -10.96
N ASP A 212 -35.35 7.84 -11.51
CA ASP A 212 -34.84 6.72 -12.30
C ASP A 212 -34.08 7.20 -13.53
N SER A 213 -34.57 8.24 -14.20
CA SER A 213 -33.92 8.84 -15.36
C SER A 213 -32.61 9.54 -15.03
N GLU A 214 -32.48 10.16 -13.85
CA GLU A 214 -31.21 10.76 -13.38
C GLU A 214 -30.20 9.69 -12.96
N LEU A 215 -30.63 8.60 -12.33
CA LEU A 215 -29.77 7.50 -11.89
C LEU A 215 -29.29 6.66 -13.07
N PHE A 216 -30.20 6.10 -13.84
CA PHE A 216 -29.92 5.06 -14.85
C PHE A 216 -29.94 5.57 -16.30
N GLY A 217 -30.38 6.83 -16.52
CA GLY A 217 -30.56 7.39 -17.84
C GLY A 217 -31.84 6.89 -18.54
N HIS A 218 -32.07 7.37 -19.75
CA HIS A 218 -33.18 6.94 -20.59
C HIS A 218 -32.85 7.09 -22.09
N GLU A 219 -33.50 6.27 -22.91
CA GLU A 219 -33.49 6.42 -24.36
C GLU A 219 -34.53 7.49 -24.80
N ALA A 220 -34.29 8.07 -25.99
CA ALA A 220 -35.24 9.01 -26.56
C ALA A 220 -36.61 8.33 -26.78
N GLY A 221 -37.71 8.98 -26.31
CA GLY A 221 -39.05 8.42 -26.40
C GLY A 221 -39.45 7.48 -25.25
N ALA A 222 -38.66 7.28 -24.23
CA ALA A 222 -38.96 6.38 -23.11
C ALA A 222 -40.20 6.85 -22.27
N PHE A 223 -40.49 8.15 -22.20
CA PHE A 223 -41.67 8.73 -21.55
C PHE A 223 -42.05 10.07 -22.19
N THR A 224 -43.23 10.59 -21.87
CA THR A 224 -43.72 11.89 -22.37
C THR A 224 -42.79 13.01 -21.91
N GLY A 225 -42.03 13.59 -22.85
CA GLY A 225 -41.00 14.60 -22.56
C GLY A 225 -39.55 14.15 -22.78
N ALA A 226 -39.31 12.88 -22.98
CA ALA A 226 -37.96 12.33 -23.29
C ALA A 226 -37.55 12.59 -24.75
N GLN A 227 -37.19 13.83 -25.08
CA GLN A 227 -36.83 14.20 -26.43
C GLN A 227 -35.46 13.73 -26.90
N LYS A 228 -34.52 13.45 -25.97
CA LYS A 228 -33.18 13.03 -26.24
C LYS A 228 -32.73 11.93 -25.27
N ARG A 229 -31.85 11.06 -25.75
CA ARG A 229 -31.15 10.10 -24.89
C ARG A 229 -30.39 10.82 -23.80
N ARG A 230 -30.45 10.33 -22.57
CA ARG A 230 -29.68 10.82 -21.43
C ARG A 230 -28.94 9.67 -20.76
N ILE A 231 -27.65 9.87 -20.48
CA ILE A 231 -26.81 8.90 -19.76
C ILE A 231 -27.05 9.12 -18.26
N GLY A 232 -27.26 8.04 -17.51
CA GLY A 232 -27.40 8.06 -16.07
C GLY A 232 -26.13 8.51 -15.35
N LYS A 233 -26.27 8.80 -14.06
CA LYS A 233 -25.15 9.19 -13.18
C LYS A 233 -24.47 8.00 -12.52
N ILE A 234 -25.04 6.79 -12.63
CA ILE A 234 -24.55 5.51 -12.12
C ILE A 234 -24.23 4.59 -13.29
#